data_bf91380721ddb47e9a14094af36de228
#
_entry.id   bf91380721ddb47e9a14094af36de228
#
_cell.length_a   1.000
_cell.length_b   1.000
_cell.length_c   1.000
_cell.angle_alpha   90.00
_cell.angle_beta   90.00
_cell.angle_gamma   90.00
#
_symmetry.space_group_name_H-M   'P 1'
#
loop_
_entity.id
_entity.type
_entity.pdbx_description
1 polymer ?
#
loop_
_entity_poly.entity_id
_entity_poly.type
_entity_poly.pdbx_seq_one_letter_code
_entity_poly.pdbx_strand_id
1 'polypeptide(L)'
;INAQNLTEVVSSDLVRYYFACKLNDKVEDIDLNLEDLSQRVNSEIIGKYLNIASRCSSFIKKNNNKLSNTKDDALIESILSKKNELIDYYTNRQFSKAVKLIMELADSINKYINDNEPWKQDHDKAVITASSALEAFKILTVYLSPIIPEITNKSFEFLNIDSLEFENIDTSLNESINNYKPILNRLEKIELPREEDKMTDENQINIDDFIKIDLRVAKVKEASHVDGADKLLKLVLDVGDLGERQVFAGIKKAYDPEDLNGRLVVLVANLKPRQMSFGLSEGMVLASSNDNGIYIIS
;
A
#
# COMPACT_ATOMS: atom_id res chain seq x y z
N ILE A 1 9.08 6.85 -1.06
CA ILE A 1 8.33 5.58 -1.01
C ILE A 1 7.08 5.77 -1.86
N ASN A 2 6.87 4.91 -2.86
CA ASN A 2 5.65 4.93 -3.66
C ASN A 2 4.50 4.29 -2.84
N ALA A 3 3.32 4.95 -2.79
CA ALA A 3 2.17 4.46 -2.06
C ALA A 3 1.71 3.06 -2.54
N GLN A 4 1.83 2.77 -3.83
CA GLN A 4 1.51 1.46 -4.40
C GLN A 4 2.40 0.35 -3.82
N ASN A 5 3.72 0.57 -3.73
CA ASN A 5 4.66 -0.40 -3.16
C ASN A 5 4.37 -0.66 -1.67
N LEU A 6 3.88 0.35 -0.94
CA LEU A 6 3.52 0.21 0.45
C LEU A 6 2.25 -0.65 0.62
N THR A 7 1.23 -0.44 -0.22
CA THR A 7 -0.04 -1.18 -0.13
C THR A 7 0.05 -2.63 -0.61
N GLU A 8 1.14 -3.03 -1.28
CA GLU A 8 1.43 -4.44 -1.59
C GLU A 8 1.86 -5.24 -0.35
N VAL A 9 2.49 -4.58 0.64
CA VAL A 9 3.01 -5.25 1.86
C VAL A 9 2.23 -4.92 3.13
N VAL A 10 1.49 -3.81 3.13
CA VAL A 10 0.69 -3.36 4.29
C VAL A 10 -0.72 -3.02 3.80
N SER A 11 -1.76 -3.53 4.47
CA SER A 11 -3.13 -3.22 4.07
C SER A 11 -3.41 -1.71 4.13
N SER A 12 -4.31 -1.26 3.25
CA SER A 12 -4.68 0.15 3.13
C SER A 12 -5.21 0.74 4.45
N ASP A 13 -5.93 -0.04 5.25
CA ASP A 13 -6.43 0.39 6.56
C ASP A 13 -5.30 0.77 7.52
N LEU A 14 -4.22 0.00 7.55
CA LEU A 14 -3.09 0.25 8.46
C LEU A 14 -2.30 1.48 8.04
N VAL A 15 -2.16 1.70 6.73
CA VAL A 15 -1.56 2.92 6.18
C VAL A 15 -2.44 4.13 6.51
N ARG A 16 -3.76 4.04 6.31
CA ARG A 16 -4.72 5.10 6.66
C ARG A 16 -4.68 5.42 8.16
N TYR A 17 -4.65 4.40 9.01
CA TYR A 17 -4.53 4.57 10.45
C TYR A 17 -3.26 5.32 10.84
N TYR A 18 -2.11 4.91 10.29
CA TYR A 18 -0.83 5.56 10.56
C TYR A 18 -0.83 7.04 10.20
N PHE A 19 -1.34 7.38 9.02
CA PHE A 19 -1.47 8.77 8.62
C PHE A 19 -2.50 9.52 9.48
N ALA A 20 -3.64 8.92 9.81
CA ALA A 20 -4.63 9.53 10.68
C ALA A 20 -4.04 9.89 12.07
N CYS A 21 -3.13 9.07 12.62
CA CYS A 21 -2.44 9.38 13.87
C CYS A 21 -1.60 10.68 13.81
N LYS A 22 -1.17 11.09 12.62
CA LYS A 22 -0.27 12.24 12.41
C LYS A 22 -0.97 13.45 11.77
N LEU A 23 -2.06 13.23 11.04
CA LEU A 23 -2.77 14.28 10.32
C LEU A 23 -3.51 15.22 11.28
N ASN A 24 -3.31 16.49 11.05
CA ASN A 24 -4.02 17.61 11.68
C ASN A 24 -4.62 18.53 10.61
N ASP A 25 -5.16 19.69 10.99
CA ASP A 25 -5.76 20.69 10.13
C ASP A 25 -4.74 21.57 9.37
N LYS A 26 -3.43 21.29 9.52
CA LYS A 26 -2.35 22.02 8.86
C LYS A 26 -1.76 21.21 7.72
N VAL A 27 -1.14 21.93 6.76
CA VAL A 27 -0.35 21.32 5.69
C VAL A 27 1.08 21.14 6.21
N GLU A 28 1.46 19.92 6.52
CA GLU A 28 2.78 19.55 7.03
C GLU A 28 3.28 18.30 6.30
N ASP A 29 4.59 18.21 6.09
CA ASP A 29 5.19 17.00 5.55
C ASP A 29 5.18 15.90 6.64
N ILE A 30 4.76 14.70 6.24
CA ILE A 30 4.69 13.55 7.15
C ILE A 30 5.68 12.49 6.68
N ASP A 31 6.68 12.23 7.51
CA ASP A 31 7.61 11.14 7.27
C ASP A 31 6.95 9.79 7.58
N LEU A 32 7.05 8.87 6.62
CA LEU A 32 6.66 7.49 6.80
C LEU A 32 7.79 6.69 7.43
N ASN A 33 7.56 6.23 8.66
CA ASN A 33 8.44 5.30 9.36
C ASN A 33 7.71 3.96 9.55
N LEU A 34 8.21 2.90 8.93
CA LEU A 34 7.57 1.58 8.93
C LEU A 34 7.66 0.87 10.28
N GLU A 35 8.68 1.17 11.07
CA GLU A 35 8.81 0.64 12.42
C GLU A 35 7.77 1.30 13.35
N ASP A 36 7.63 2.64 13.30
CA ASP A 36 6.57 3.39 14.02
C ASP A 36 5.16 2.91 13.59
N LEU A 37 4.94 2.64 12.28
CA LEU A 37 3.68 2.08 11.78
C LEU A 37 3.40 0.72 12.46
N SER A 38 4.35 -0.22 12.41
CA SER A 38 4.19 -1.55 13.00
C SER A 38 3.94 -1.48 14.49
N GLN A 39 4.69 -0.62 15.20
CA GLN A 39 4.57 -0.43 16.65
C GLN A 39 3.20 0.14 17.02
N ARG A 40 2.70 1.16 16.30
CA ARG A 40 1.38 1.74 16.54
C ARG A 40 0.26 0.74 16.29
N VAL A 41 0.28 0.05 15.17
CA VAL A 41 -0.72 -0.97 14.85
C VAL A 41 -0.76 -2.05 15.92
N ASN A 42 0.42 -2.55 16.34
CA ASN A 42 0.50 -3.60 17.33
C ASN A 42 0.06 -3.15 18.73
N SER A 43 0.41 -1.93 19.13
CA SER A 43 0.08 -1.41 20.46
C SER A 43 -1.33 -0.84 20.56
N GLU A 44 -1.83 -0.19 19.52
CA GLU A 44 -3.09 0.56 19.55
C GLU A 44 -4.25 -0.27 18.95
N ILE A 45 -4.15 -0.69 17.68
CA ILE A 45 -5.25 -1.45 17.04
C ILE A 45 -5.36 -2.84 17.68
N ILE A 46 -4.26 -3.59 17.74
CA ILE A 46 -4.29 -4.96 18.29
C ILE A 46 -4.32 -4.94 19.81
N GLY A 47 -3.43 -4.15 20.43
CA GLY A 47 -3.21 -4.14 21.87
C GLY A 47 -4.32 -3.45 22.68
N LYS A 48 -5.07 -2.51 22.07
CA LYS A 48 -6.15 -1.80 22.77
C LYS A 48 -7.51 -2.13 22.16
N TYR A 49 -7.76 -1.77 20.89
CA TYR A 49 -9.07 -1.89 20.28
C TYR A 49 -9.51 -3.34 20.11
N LEU A 50 -8.80 -4.15 19.32
CA LEU A 50 -9.17 -5.56 19.08
C LEU A 50 -8.98 -6.45 20.32
N ASN A 51 -8.15 -6.03 21.27
CA ASN A 51 -7.96 -6.73 22.54
C ASN A 51 -9.26 -6.83 23.35
N ILE A 52 -10.14 -5.82 23.28
CA ILE A 52 -11.45 -5.83 23.95
C ILE A 52 -12.27 -7.04 23.44
N ALA A 53 -12.42 -7.16 22.13
CA ALA A 53 -13.16 -8.27 21.50
C ALA A 53 -12.55 -9.63 21.84
N SER A 54 -11.22 -9.75 21.72
CA SER A 54 -10.50 -10.98 22.02
C SER A 54 -10.69 -11.45 23.47
N ARG A 55 -10.57 -10.54 24.43
CA ARG A 55 -10.72 -10.84 25.86
C ARG A 55 -12.15 -11.23 26.24
N CYS A 56 -13.15 -10.55 25.70
CA CYS A 56 -14.55 -10.77 26.02
C CYS A 56 -15.14 -12.01 25.34
N SER A 57 -14.66 -12.34 24.14
CA SER A 57 -15.19 -13.44 23.34
C SER A 57 -15.24 -14.80 24.06
N SER A 58 -14.23 -15.08 24.90
CA SER A 58 -14.15 -16.35 25.62
C SER A 58 -15.27 -16.54 26.66
N PHE A 59 -15.71 -15.46 27.31
CA PHE A 59 -16.80 -15.46 28.28
C PHE A 59 -18.15 -15.65 27.57
N ILE A 60 -18.36 -14.92 26.46
CA ILE A 60 -19.59 -15.01 25.67
C ILE A 60 -19.69 -16.37 24.97
N LYS A 61 -18.58 -16.94 24.49
CA LYS A 61 -18.54 -18.30 23.95
C LYS A 61 -19.01 -19.35 24.96
N LYS A 62 -18.61 -19.23 26.23
CA LYS A 62 -19.08 -20.13 27.32
C LYS A 62 -20.58 -19.96 27.58
N ASN A 63 -21.17 -18.85 27.19
CA ASN A 63 -22.61 -18.57 27.25
C ASN A 63 -23.32 -18.86 25.90
N ASN A 64 -22.83 -19.82 25.12
CA ASN A 64 -23.36 -20.19 23.80
C ASN A 64 -23.44 -19.00 22.82
N ASN A 65 -22.47 -18.10 22.86
CA ASN A 65 -22.40 -16.86 22.10
C ASN A 65 -23.53 -15.86 22.39
N LYS A 66 -24.29 -16.03 23.47
CA LYS A 66 -25.36 -15.12 23.85
C LYS A 66 -24.85 -14.01 24.78
N LEU A 67 -25.25 -12.79 24.48
CA LEU A 67 -24.99 -11.63 25.31
C LEU A 67 -25.99 -11.56 26.49
N SER A 68 -25.60 -10.85 27.55
CA SER A 68 -26.52 -10.49 28.63
C SER A 68 -27.45 -9.36 28.18
N ASN A 69 -28.72 -9.44 28.59
CA ASN A 69 -29.65 -8.34 28.46
C ASN A 69 -29.33 -7.19 29.43
N THR A 70 -28.70 -7.51 30.56
CA THR A 70 -28.20 -6.51 31.52
C THR A 70 -26.82 -6.07 31.13
N LYS A 71 -26.59 -4.77 31.06
CA LYS A 71 -25.32 -4.14 30.71
C LYS A 71 -25.02 -3.01 31.67
N ASP A 72 -23.79 -2.56 31.70
CA ASP A 72 -23.35 -1.38 32.47
C ASP A 72 -23.61 -0.10 31.65
N ASP A 73 -24.74 0.54 31.92
CA ASP A 73 -25.13 1.75 31.19
C ASP A 73 -24.15 2.90 31.42
N ALA A 74 -23.53 3.00 32.60
CA ALA A 74 -22.56 4.05 32.88
C ALA A 74 -21.33 3.95 31.99
N LEU A 75 -20.81 2.73 31.74
CA LEU A 75 -19.73 2.52 30.78
C LEU A 75 -20.17 2.97 29.38
N ILE A 76 -21.33 2.48 28.91
CA ILE A 76 -21.83 2.73 27.55
C ILE A 76 -22.03 4.24 27.33
N GLU A 77 -22.71 4.93 28.27
CA GLU A 77 -22.92 6.37 28.20
C GLU A 77 -21.64 7.17 28.21
N SER A 78 -20.63 6.76 28.99
CA SER A 78 -19.32 7.41 29.00
C SER A 78 -18.63 7.41 27.63
N ILE A 79 -18.79 6.33 26.86
CA ILE A 79 -18.23 6.21 25.49
C ILE A 79 -19.10 6.98 24.49
N LEU A 80 -20.44 6.84 24.56
CA LEU A 80 -21.41 7.54 23.68
C LEU A 80 -21.34 9.06 23.83
N SER A 81 -21.08 9.58 25.03
CA SER A 81 -20.97 11.02 25.30
C SER A 81 -19.89 11.71 24.44
N LYS A 82 -18.95 10.95 23.90
CA LYS A 82 -17.87 11.46 23.05
C LYS A 82 -18.24 11.57 21.56
N LYS A 83 -19.44 11.16 21.15
CA LYS A 83 -19.92 11.18 19.78
C LYS A 83 -19.76 12.56 19.12
N ASN A 84 -20.26 13.61 19.74
CA ASN A 84 -20.24 14.94 19.15
C ASN A 84 -18.82 15.53 19.06
N GLU A 85 -17.97 15.25 20.05
CA GLU A 85 -16.56 15.65 20.03
C GLU A 85 -15.82 14.98 18.86
N LEU A 86 -16.09 13.69 18.61
CA LEU A 86 -15.50 12.96 17.49
C LEU A 86 -16.02 13.45 16.13
N ILE A 87 -17.32 13.73 16.01
CA ILE A 87 -17.89 14.34 14.80
C ILE A 87 -17.19 15.67 14.49
N ASP A 88 -16.96 16.50 15.51
CA ASP A 88 -16.26 17.78 15.36
C ASP A 88 -14.81 17.57 14.88
N TYR A 89 -14.07 16.62 15.48
CA TYR A 89 -12.71 16.32 15.04
C TYR A 89 -12.66 15.82 13.59
N TYR A 90 -13.56 14.95 13.16
CA TYR A 90 -13.63 14.47 11.78
C TYR A 90 -14.00 15.60 10.80
N THR A 91 -15.01 16.42 11.15
CA THR A 91 -15.47 17.55 10.33
C THR A 91 -14.35 18.57 10.11
N ASN A 92 -13.57 18.85 11.17
CA ASN A 92 -12.47 19.79 11.15
C ASN A 92 -11.13 19.17 10.74
N ARG A 93 -11.11 17.92 10.26
CA ARG A 93 -9.90 17.19 9.80
C ARG A 93 -8.83 17.02 10.88
N GLN A 94 -9.21 17.02 12.15
CA GLN A 94 -8.31 16.83 13.28
C GLN A 94 -8.17 15.33 13.61
N PHE A 95 -7.76 14.54 12.61
CA PHE A 95 -7.75 13.07 12.68
C PHE A 95 -6.88 12.55 13.81
N SER A 96 -5.73 13.17 14.10
CA SER A 96 -4.85 12.77 15.19
C SER A 96 -5.51 12.91 16.56
N LYS A 97 -6.34 13.93 16.74
CA LYS A 97 -7.14 14.09 17.98
C LYS A 97 -8.24 13.04 18.06
N ALA A 98 -8.92 12.75 16.95
CA ALA A 98 -9.93 11.70 16.90
C ALA A 98 -9.33 10.34 17.29
N VAL A 99 -8.23 9.94 16.64
CA VAL A 99 -7.55 8.67 16.97
C VAL A 99 -7.11 8.62 18.42
N LYS A 100 -6.49 9.70 18.93
CA LYS A 100 -6.05 9.75 20.33
C LYS A 100 -7.23 9.54 21.29
N LEU A 101 -8.33 10.26 21.09
CA LEU A 101 -9.54 10.12 21.92
C LEU A 101 -10.10 8.69 21.84
N ILE A 102 -10.19 8.10 20.65
CA ILE A 102 -10.68 6.72 20.49
C ILE A 102 -9.79 5.72 21.23
N MET A 103 -8.46 5.89 21.18
CA MET A 103 -7.53 5.00 21.89
C MET A 103 -7.59 5.19 23.41
N GLU A 104 -7.85 6.41 23.90
CA GLU A 104 -8.11 6.68 25.34
C GLU A 104 -9.43 5.99 25.78
N LEU A 105 -10.48 6.00 24.95
CA LEU A 105 -11.71 5.26 25.20
C LEU A 105 -11.50 3.75 25.21
N ALA A 106 -10.67 3.22 24.29
CA ALA A 106 -10.30 1.80 24.28
C ALA A 106 -9.54 1.39 25.56
N ASP A 107 -8.65 2.26 26.05
CA ASP A 107 -7.98 2.06 27.34
C ASP A 107 -8.96 2.04 28.51
N SER A 108 -9.97 2.92 28.52
CA SER A 108 -11.01 2.95 29.56
C SER A 108 -11.84 1.66 29.59
N ILE A 109 -12.18 1.10 28.43
CA ILE A 109 -12.89 -0.18 28.33
C ILE A 109 -12.01 -1.35 28.80
N ASN A 110 -10.73 -1.37 28.40
CA ASN A 110 -9.79 -2.39 28.88
C ASN A 110 -9.59 -2.28 30.40
N LYS A 111 -9.56 -1.05 30.93
CA LYS A 111 -9.51 -0.82 32.40
C LYS A 111 -10.77 -1.35 33.08
N TYR A 112 -11.98 -1.08 32.54
CA TYR A 112 -13.22 -1.60 33.05
C TYR A 112 -13.20 -3.15 33.12
N ILE A 113 -12.71 -3.83 32.09
CA ILE A 113 -12.56 -5.28 32.08
C ILE A 113 -11.57 -5.73 33.17
N ASN A 114 -10.48 -4.99 33.39
CA ASN A 114 -9.49 -5.31 34.42
C ASN A 114 -10.04 -5.10 35.83
N ASP A 115 -10.73 -3.99 36.06
CA ASP A 115 -11.28 -3.64 37.38
C ASP A 115 -12.40 -4.60 37.80
N ASN A 116 -13.19 -5.11 36.84
CA ASN A 116 -14.24 -6.09 37.10
C ASN A 116 -13.74 -7.54 37.17
N GLU A 117 -12.52 -7.85 36.75
CA GLU A 117 -11.90 -9.19 36.82
C GLU A 117 -12.84 -10.34 36.44
N PRO A 118 -13.44 -10.39 35.22
CA PRO A 118 -14.45 -11.40 34.85
C PRO A 118 -13.95 -12.85 34.96
N TRP A 119 -12.64 -13.07 34.96
CA TRP A 119 -12.03 -14.39 35.19
C TRP A 119 -12.07 -14.85 36.65
N LYS A 120 -12.41 -13.97 37.59
CA LYS A 120 -12.62 -14.28 39.04
C LYS A 120 -14.08 -14.24 39.46
N GLN A 121 -14.98 -13.79 38.56
CA GLN A 121 -16.40 -13.69 38.85
C GLN A 121 -17.15 -14.99 38.58
N ASP A 122 -18.38 -15.08 39.10
CA ASP A 122 -19.34 -16.11 38.65
C ASP A 122 -19.69 -15.92 37.18
N HIS A 123 -20.29 -16.97 36.57
CA HIS A 123 -20.57 -16.98 35.14
C HIS A 123 -21.42 -15.79 34.70
N ASP A 124 -22.51 -15.49 35.40
CA ASP A 124 -23.47 -14.47 34.98
C ASP A 124 -22.86 -13.08 35.03
N LYS A 125 -22.13 -12.76 36.09
CA LYS A 125 -21.44 -11.47 36.19
C LYS A 125 -20.33 -11.34 35.14
N ALA A 126 -19.58 -12.39 34.85
CA ALA A 126 -18.57 -12.40 33.80
C ALA A 126 -19.19 -12.14 32.43
N VAL A 127 -20.37 -12.72 32.13
CA VAL A 127 -21.11 -12.47 30.90
C VAL A 127 -21.66 -11.04 30.85
N ILE A 128 -22.15 -10.47 31.95
CA ILE A 128 -22.59 -9.06 32.02
C ILE A 128 -21.41 -8.12 31.70
N THR A 129 -20.27 -8.32 32.37
CA THR A 129 -19.05 -7.52 32.14
C THR A 129 -18.60 -7.59 30.70
N ALA A 130 -18.52 -8.81 30.13
CA ALA A 130 -18.10 -9.00 28.75
C ALA A 130 -19.11 -8.41 27.75
N SER A 131 -20.41 -8.52 27.99
CA SER A 131 -21.47 -7.95 27.14
C SER A 131 -21.43 -6.43 27.15
N SER A 132 -21.22 -5.80 28.31
CA SER A 132 -21.05 -4.35 28.45
C SER A 132 -19.83 -3.83 27.68
N ALA A 133 -18.69 -4.54 27.81
CA ALA A 133 -17.49 -4.20 27.09
C ALA A 133 -17.62 -4.38 25.55
N LEU A 134 -18.38 -5.39 25.10
CA LEU A 134 -18.63 -5.57 23.66
C LEU A 134 -19.62 -4.54 23.12
N GLU A 135 -20.58 -4.07 23.89
CA GLU A 135 -21.43 -2.93 23.51
C GLU A 135 -20.59 -1.65 23.35
N ALA A 136 -19.68 -1.38 24.28
CA ALA A 136 -18.75 -0.27 24.16
C ALA A 136 -17.76 -0.44 22.99
N PHE A 137 -17.31 -1.66 22.71
CA PHE A 137 -16.48 -1.99 21.55
C PHE A 137 -17.20 -1.71 20.22
N LYS A 138 -18.51 -2.01 20.12
CA LYS A 138 -19.34 -1.66 18.97
C LYS A 138 -19.28 -0.14 18.70
N ILE A 139 -19.40 0.68 19.74
CA ILE A 139 -19.35 2.14 19.62
C ILE A 139 -17.97 2.58 19.10
N LEU A 140 -16.88 2.04 19.64
CA LEU A 140 -15.53 2.30 19.12
C LEU A 140 -15.37 1.87 17.66
N THR A 141 -16.02 0.78 17.26
CA THR A 141 -16.01 0.29 15.87
C THR A 141 -16.62 1.32 14.93
N VAL A 142 -17.75 1.93 15.31
CA VAL A 142 -18.34 3.03 14.54
C VAL A 142 -17.40 4.23 14.48
N TYR A 143 -16.78 4.59 15.60
CA TYR A 143 -15.85 5.73 15.63
C TYR A 143 -14.62 5.53 14.74
N LEU A 144 -14.12 4.30 14.60
CA LEU A 144 -12.97 3.96 13.76
C LEU A 144 -13.31 3.70 12.28
N SER A 145 -14.58 3.44 11.95
CA SER A 145 -15.00 3.05 10.59
C SER A 145 -14.56 4.01 9.48
N PRO A 146 -14.50 5.35 9.68
CA PRO A 146 -13.98 6.24 8.64
C PRO A 146 -12.50 6.08 8.35
N ILE A 147 -11.72 5.54 9.29
CA ILE A 147 -10.26 5.40 9.18
C ILE A 147 -9.88 4.00 8.70
N ILE A 148 -10.44 2.95 9.31
CA ILE A 148 -10.06 1.54 9.08
C ILE A 148 -11.29 0.68 8.69
N PRO A 149 -11.95 0.96 7.56
CA PRO A 149 -13.23 0.35 7.19
C PRO A 149 -13.20 -1.17 7.07
N GLU A 150 -12.11 -1.78 6.57
CA GLU A 150 -12.02 -3.24 6.41
C GLU A 150 -11.93 -3.95 7.78
N ILE A 151 -11.15 -3.39 8.72
CA ILE A 151 -11.01 -3.93 10.08
C ILE A 151 -12.32 -3.77 10.84
N THR A 152 -12.99 -2.62 10.70
CA THR A 152 -14.28 -2.38 11.36
C THR A 152 -15.41 -3.24 10.78
N ASN A 153 -15.43 -3.50 9.48
CA ASN A 153 -16.38 -4.45 8.88
C ASN A 153 -16.22 -5.86 9.46
N LYS A 154 -14.99 -6.36 9.60
CA LYS A 154 -14.74 -7.65 10.27
C LYS A 154 -15.15 -7.63 11.75
N SER A 155 -15.05 -6.47 12.41
CA SER A 155 -15.51 -6.29 13.78
C SER A 155 -17.04 -6.33 13.87
N PHE A 156 -17.77 -5.73 12.92
CA PHE A 156 -19.22 -5.82 12.80
C PHE A 156 -19.67 -7.26 12.49
N GLU A 157 -18.97 -7.96 11.59
CA GLU A 157 -19.23 -9.40 11.35
C GLU A 157 -19.08 -10.21 12.63
N PHE A 158 -18.03 -9.97 13.44
CA PHE A 158 -17.86 -10.63 14.73
C PHE A 158 -19.04 -10.33 15.67
N LEU A 159 -19.50 -9.08 15.72
CA LEU A 159 -20.62 -8.65 16.56
C LEU A 159 -21.97 -9.12 16.03
N ASN A 160 -22.04 -9.78 14.88
CA ASN A 160 -23.24 -10.29 14.23
C ASN A 160 -24.27 -9.17 13.95
N ILE A 161 -23.79 -8.03 13.47
CA ILE A 161 -24.61 -6.88 13.07
C ILE A 161 -24.13 -6.34 11.72
N ASP A 162 -25.00 -5.64 11.02
CA ASP A 162 -24.63 -4.84 9.87
C ASP A 162 -23.76 -3.65 10.31
N SER A 163 -23.04 -3.04 9.37
CA SER A 163 -22.26 -1.83 9.65
C SER A 163 -23.19 -0.72 10.14
N LEU A 164 -22.74 -0.02 11.19
CA LEU A 164 -23.44 1.11 11.74
C LEU A 164 -22.74 2.41 11.39
N GLU A 165 -23.52 3.48 11.29
CA GLU A 165 -23.07 4.85 11.12
C GLU A 165 -23.22 5.66 12.40
N PHE A 166 -22.68 6.87 12.43
CA PHE A 166 -22.78 7.75 13.59
C PHE A 166 -24.22 8.05 13.99
N GLU A 167 -25.14 8.09 13.03
CA GLU A 167 -26.58 8.38 13.25
C GLU A 167 -27.25 7.31 14.10
N ASN A 168 -26.92 6.07 13.90
CA ASN A 168 -27.53 4.90 14.56
C ASN A 168 -26.60 4.15 15.52
N ILE A 169 -25.56 4.82 16.01
CA ILE A 169 -24.52 4.26 16.90
C ILE A 169 -25.08 3.71 18.23
N ASP A 170 -26.20 4.24 18.67
CA ASP A 170 -26.91 3.87 19.90
C ASP A 170 -27.77 2.60 19.75
N THR A 171 -27.91 2.06 18.53
CA THR A 171 -28.55 0.76 18.31
C THR A 171 -27.84 -0.33 19.12
N SER A 172 -28.55 -1.00 20.00
CA SER A 172 -28.00 -2.08 20.83
C SER A 172 -27.58 -3.28 20.00
N LEU A 173 -26.58 -4.01 20.49
CA LEU A 173 -26.20 -5.31 19.91
C LEU A 173 -27.37 -6.30 19.94
N ASN A 174 -27.38 -7.21 18.97
CA ASN A 174 -28.27 -8.36 18.93
C ASN A 174 -28.05 -9.28 20.17
N GLU A 175 -28.91 -10.26 20.34
CA GLU A 175 -28.80 -11.21 21.47
C GLU A 175 -27.54 -12.09 21.44
N SER A 176 -26.88 -12.22 20.29
CA SER A 176 -25.72 -13.09 20.11
C SER A 176 -24.69 -12.52 19.15
N ILE A 177 -23.44 -12.97 19.34
CA ILE A 177 -22.30 -12.67 18.48
C ILE A 177 -21.81 -13.91 17.72
N ASN A 178 -21.03 -13.71 16.67
CA ASN A 178 -20.37 -14.79 15.98
C ASN A 178 -19.12 -15.28 16.74
N ASN A 179 -18.62 -16.46 16.38
CA ASN A 179 -17.37 -16.96 16.95
C ASN A 179 -16.20 -16.03 16.60
N TYR A 180 -15.47 -15.62 17.62
CA TYR A 180 -14.30 -14.77 17.42
C TYR A 180 -13.20 -15.49 16.63
N LYS A 181 -12.69 -14.82 15.62
CA LYS A 181 -11.44 -15.17 14.93
C LYS A 181 -10.53 -13.93 14.98
N PRO A 182 -9.21 -14.08 15.09
CA PRO A 182 -8.31 -12.95 15.04
C PRO A 182 -8.58 -12.10 13.79
N ILE A 183 -8.97 -10.85 13.98
CA ILE A 183 -9.31 -9.90 12.90
C ILE A 183 -8.04 -9.39 12.22
N LEU A 184 -6.99 -9.22 13.01
CA LEU A 184 -5.68 -8.77 12.57
C LEU A 184 -4.60 -9.51 13.36
N ASN A 185 -3.57 -9.99 12.68
CA ASN A 185 -2.39 -10.57 13.30
C ASN A 185 -1.35 -9.47 13.58
N ARG A 186 -0.47 -9.71 14.56
CA ARG A 186 0.64 -8.80 14.83
C ARG A 186 1.50 -8.61 13.59
N LEU A 187 1.85 -7.36 13.33
CA LEU A 187 2.80 -7.03 12.28
C LEU A 187 4.20 -7.36 12.75
N GLU A 188 4.90 -8.15 11.94
CA GLU A 188 6.35 -8.29 12.03
C GLU A 188 7.04 -7.08 11.41
N LYS A 189 8.37 -7.13 11.31
CA LYS A 189 9.13 -6.08 10.65
C LYS A 189 8.68 -5.95 9.19
N ILE A 190 8.18 -4.77 8.83
CA ILE A 190 7.79 -4.46 7.46
C ILE A 190 9.06 -4.15 6.67
N GLU A 191 9.32 -4.94 5.64
CA GLU A 191 10.38 -4.69 4.67
C GLU A 191 9.73 -4.37 3.33
N LEU A 192 10.04 -3.20 2.79
CA LEU A 192 9.60 -2.86 1.43
C LEU A 192 10.46 -3.63 0.44
N PRO A 193 9.87 -4.12 -0.66
CA PRO A 193 10.65 -4.67 -1.76
C PRO A 193 11.67 -3.61 -2.22
N ARG A 194 12.93 -3.98 -2.33
CA ARG A 194 13.93 -3.10 -2.94
C ARG A 194 13.59 -2.92 -4.41
N GLU A 195 13.86 -1.74 -4.96
CA GLU A 195 13.67 -1.52 -6.40
C GLU A 195 14.45 -2.57 -7.24
N GLU A 196 15.55 -3.07 -6.70
CA GLU A 196 16.32 -4.17 -7.29
C GLU A 196 15.56 -5.51 -7.32
N ASP A 197 14.69 -5.77 -6.33
CA ASP A 197 13.86 -7.00 -6.27
C ASP A 197 12.69 -6.96 -7.27
N LYS A 198 12.25 -5.78 -7.70
CA LYS A 198 11.24 -5.62 -8.77
C LYS A 198 11.79 -5.77 -10.18
N MET A 199 13.13 -5.81 -10.35
CA MET A 199 13.76 -6.07 -11.65
C MET A 199 13.69 -7.54 -12.08
N THR A 200 13.15 -8.45 -11.25
CA THR A 200 13.30 -9.88 -11.51
C THR A 200 12.19 -10.54 -12.32
N ASP A 201 10.98 -9.99 -12.47
CA ASP A 201 9.94 -10.69 -13.22
C ASP A 201 9.36 -9.91 -14.41
N GLU A 202 9.15 -8.59 -14.33
CA GLU A 202 8.58 -7.83 -15.46
C GLU A 202 9.60 -7.44 -16.54
N ASN A 203 10.89 -7.42 -16.23
CA ASN A 203 11.96 -7.07 -17.18
C ASN A 203 12.79 -8.28 -17.67
N GLN A 204 12.53 -9.47 -17.14
CA GLN A 204 13.13 -10.67 -17.68
C GLN A 204 12.36 -11.13 -18.92
N ILE A 205 13.07 -11.27 -20.04
CA ILE A 205 12.52 -11.89 -21.25
C ILE A 205 12.95 -13.35 -21.28
N ASN A 206 12.07 -14.23 -21.74
CA ASN A 206 12.41 -15.62 -21.99
C ASN A 206 13.18 -15.75 -23.32
N ILE A 207 13.75 -16.93 -23.58
CA ILE A 207 14.50 -17.19 -24.80
C ILE A 207 13.65 -17.03 -26.08
N ASP A 208 12.33 -17.35 -26.00
CA ASP A 208 11.42 -17.23 -27.13
C ASP A 208 11.15 -15.76 -27.47
N ASP A 209 11.19 -14.85 -26.50
CA ASP A 209 11.07 -13.41 -26.75
C ASP A 209 12.38 -12.86 -27.34
N PHE A 210 13.51 -13.34 -26.88
CA PHE A 210 14.81 -12.92 -27.42
C PHE A 210 15.01 -13.40 -28.87
N ILE A 211 14.59 -14.61 -29.21
CA ILE A 211 14.66 -15.17 -30.60
C ILE A 211 13.84 -14.35 -31.60
N LYS A 212 12.83 -13.60 -31.16
CA LYS A 212 12.07 -12.70 -32.04
C LYS A 212 12.89 -11.51 -32.55
N ILE A 213 14.02 -11.19 -31.92
CA ILE A 213 14.86 -10.06 -32.29
C ILE A 213 15.82 -10.51 -33.40
N ASP A 214 15.77 -9.85 -34.58
CA ASP A 214 16.71 -10.08 -35.67
C ASP A 214 17.94 -9.18 -35.51
N LEU A 215 19.03 -9.75 -34.95
CA LEU A 215 20.31 -9.07 -34.81
C LEU A 215 21.18 -9.32 -36.04
N ARG A 216 21.64 -8.25 -36.70
CA ARG A 216 22.50 -8.30 -37.88
C ARG A 216 23.79 -7.53 -37.66
N VAL A 217 24.88 -8.04 -38.21
CA VAL A 217 26.09 -7.25 -38.37
C VAL A 217 25.91 -6.42 -39.65
N ALA A 218 26.02 -5.11 -39.50
CA ALA A 218 25.89 -4.19 -40.62
C ALA A 218 27.17 -3.34 -40.76
N LYS A 219 27.53 -2.98 -41.98
CA LYS A 219 28.67 -2.09 -42.25
C LYS A 219 28.17 -0.66 -42.44
N VAL A 220 28.75 0.27 -41.71
CA VAL A 220 28.50 1.70 -41.92
C VAL A 220 29.09 2.14 -43.26
N LYS A 221 28.26 2.45 -44.22
CA LYS A 221 28.63 2.99 -45.55
C LYS A 221 28.89 4.47 -45.49
N GLU A 222 28.00 5.19 -44.78
CA GLU A 222 28.06 6.64 -44.63
C GLU A 222 27.53 7.02 -43.26
N ALA A 223 28.23 7.92 -42.60
CA ALA A 223 27.76 8.59 -41.39
C ALA A 223 27.77 10.11 -41.60
N SER A 224 26.77 10.83 -41.13
CA SER A 224 26.67 12.29 -41.29
C SER A 224 25.96 12.95 -40.12
N HIS A 225 26.26 14.22 -39.91
CA HIS A 225 25.52 15.04 -38.95
C HIS A 225 24.07 15.26 -39.43
N VAL A 226 23.18 15.45 -38.48
CA VAL A 226 21.79 15.79 -38.73
C VAL A 226 21.56 17.23 -38.35
N ASP A 227 21.19 18.06 -39.33
CA ASP A 227 20.93 19.50 -39.10
C ASP A 227 19.75 19.65 -38.10
N GLY A 228 19.96 20.47 -37.10
CA GLY A 228 18.96 20.74 -36.07
C GLY A 228 18.81 19.62 -35.01
N ALA A 229 19.69 18.58 -35.02
CA ALA A 229 19.73 17.54 -33.99
C ALA A 229 21.00 17.64 -33.12
N ASP A 230 20.79 17.77 -31.79
CA ASP A 230 21.91 17.93 -30.85
C ASP A 230 22.57 16.58 -30.47
N LYS A 231 21.87 15.47 -30.67
CA LYS A 231 22.30 14.15 -30.17
C LYS A 231 22.43 13.08 -31.25
N LEU A 232 21.94 13.34 -32.48
CA LEU A 232 21.80 12.31 -33.50
C LEU A 232 22.88 12.40 -34.57
N LEU A 233 23.36 11.22 -34.98
CA LEU A 233 24.01 11.00 -36.26
C LEU A 233 23.09 10.17 -37.17
N LYS A 234 23.12 10.45 -38.45
CA LYS A 234 22.50 9.63 -39.51
C LYS A 234 23.51 8.63 -39.99
N LEU A 235 23.13 7.37 -40.00
CA LEU A 235 23.94 6.26 -40.50
C LEU A 235 23.23 5.58 -41.65
N VAL A 236 23.94 5.34 -42.76
CA VAL A 236 23.52 4.45 -43.82
C VAL A 236 24.32 3.16 -43.70
N LEU A 237 23.59 2.08 -43.47
CA LEU A 237 24.12 0.78 -43.11
C LEU A 237 23.87 -0.23 -44.26
N ASP A 238 24.91 -0.96 -44.65
CA ASP A 238 24.80 -2.14 -45.48
C ASP A 238 24.53 -3.35 -44.59
N VAL A 239 23.37 -3.95 -44.76
CA VAL A 239 22.88 -5.09 -43.94
C VAL A 239 22.89 -6.39 -44.76
N GLY A 240 23.70 -6.49 -45.77
CA GLY A 240 23.80 -7.66 -46.63
C GLY A 240 22.52 -7.91 -47.39
N ASP A 241 21.91 -9.11 -47.27
CA ASP A 241 20.71 -9.53 -48.00
C ASP A 241 19.47 -8.62 -47.75
N LEU A 242 19.48 -7.84 -46.64
CA LEU A 242 18.42 -6.89 -46.36
C LEU A 242 18.60 -5.51 -47.03
N GLY A 243 19.71 -5.36 -47.77
CA GLY A 243 20.01 -4.11 -48.48
C GLY A 243 20.48 -2.99 -47.54
N GLU A 244 20.32 -1.75 -48.02
CA GLU A 244 20.70 -0.58 -47.24
C GLU A 244 19.57 -0.16 -46.28
N ARG A 245 19.98 0.26 -45.09
CA ARG A 245 19.08 0.77 -44.05
C ARG A 245 19.57 2.12 -43.55
N GLN A 246 18.66 3.08 -43.40
CA GLN A 246 18.95 4.35 -42.76
C GLN A 246 18.53 4.28 -41.28
N VAL A 247 19.45 4.71 -40.39
CA VAL A 247 19.21 4.71 -38.94
C VAL A 247 19.68 6.03 -38.34
N PHE A 248 18.93 6.55 -37.37
CA PHE A 248 19.33 7.70 -36.55
C PHE A 248 19.76 7.21 -35.18
N ALA A 249 21.03 7.43 -34.83
CA ALA A 249 21.64 6.97 -33.58
C ALA A 249 22.03 8.15 -32.68
N GLY A 250 21.74 8.04 -31.37
CA GLY A 250 21.98 9.07 -30.36
C GLY A 250 23.43 9.16 -29.88
N ILE A 251 24.39 9.14 -30.78
CA ILE A 251 25.83 8.97 -30.50
C ILE A 251 26.69 10.17 -30.90
N LYS A 252 26.10 11.28 -31.33
CA LYS A 252 26.80 12.49 -31.80
C LYS A 252 27.81 13.07 -30.82
N LYS A 253 27.58 12.84 -29.49
CA LYS A 253 28.49 13.34 -28.46
C LYS A 253 29.71 12.44 -28.24
N ALA A 254 29.67 11.20 -28.75
CA ALA A 254 30.70 10.19 -28.50
C ALA A 254 31.50 9.83 -29.74
N TYR A 255 31.00 10.12 -30.96
CA TYR A 255 31.63 9.75 -32.20
C TYR A 255 31.52 10.85 -33.25
N ASP A 256 32.61 11.09 -33.97
CA ASP A 256 32.57 11.84 -35.19
C ASP A 256 32.17 10.93 -36.39
N PRO A 257 31.40 11.46 -37.37
CA PRO A 257 30.95 10.68 -38.54
C PRO A 257 32.07 9.96 -39.29
N GLU A 258 33.23 10.61 -39.41
CA GLU A 258 34.37 10.06 -40.14
C GLU A 258 34.92 8.79 -39.50
N ASP A 259 34.88 8.67 -38.17
CA ASP A 259 35.35 7.53 -37.40
C ASP A 259 34.43 6.31 -37.50
N LEU A 260 33.21 6.50 -38.02
CA LEU A 260 32.21 5.44 -38.15
C LEU A 260 32.21 4.79 -39.52
N ASN A 261 32.71 5.48 -40.54
CA ASN A 261 32.70 4.96 -41.92
C ASN A 261 33.55 3.68 -42.03
N GLY A 262 32.92 2.64 -42.58
CA GLY A 262 33.53 1.34 -42.77
C GLY A 262 33.49 0.40 -41.54
N ARG A 263 33.09 0.91 -40.35
CA ARG A 263 32.93 0.08 -39.14
C ARG A 263 31.79 -0.93 -39.29
N LEU A 264 31.97 -2.06 -38.62
CA LEU A 264 30.90 -3.02 -38.41
C LEU A 264 30.15 -2.63 -37.12
N VAL A 265 28.83 -2.74 -37.14
CA VAL A 265 27.98 -2.44 -36.00
C VAL A 265 26.90 -3.51 -35.86
N VAL A 266 26.36 -3.71 -34.67
CA VAL A 266 25.23 -4.62 -34.45
C VAL A 266 23.93 -3.80 -34.59
N LEU A 267 23.07 -4.26 -35.50
CA LEU A 267 21.76 -3.64 -35.81
C LEU A 267 20.63 -4.57 -35.37
N VAL A 268 19.62 -4.04 -34.69
CA VAL A 268 18.31 -4.67 -34.58
C VAL A 268 17.53 -4.34 -35.85
N ALA A 269 17.39 -5.34 -36.75
CA ALA A 269 16.94 -5.14 -38.11
C ALA A 269 15.42 -5.24 -38.29
N ASN A 270 14.71 -5.89 -37.37
CA ASN A 270 13.27 -6.12 -37.48
C ASN A 270 12.41 -5.19 -36.59
N LEU A 271 12.96 -4.07 -36.16
CA LEU A 271 12.15 -3.03 -35.52
C LEU A 271 11.25 -2.35 -36.55
N LYS A 272 10.01 -2.04 -36.15
CA LYS A 272 9.08 -1.25 -36.99
C LYS A 272 9.74 0.09 -37.32
N PRO A 273 9.82 0.48 -38.61
CA PRO A 273 10.38 1.75 -39.00
C PRO A 273 9.71 2.93 -38.27
N ARG A 274 10.50 3.86 -37.78
CA ARG A 274 10.04 5.03 -37.02
C ARG A 274 10.24 6.30 -37.84
N GLN A 275 9.14 7.01 -38.10
CA GLN A 275 9.20 8.33 -38.71
C GLN A 275 9.68 9.33 -37.66
N MET A 276 10.76 10.02 -37.97
CA MET A 276 11.34 11.11 -37.19
C MET A 276 11.26 12.42 -37.97
N SER A 277 11.47 13.56 -37.30
CA SER A 277 11.50 14.88 -37.97
C SER A 277 12.59 14.98 -39.06
N PHE A 278 13.62 14.14 -39.01
CA PHE A 278 14.77 14.13 -39.91
C PHE A 278 14.73 13.00 -40.95
N GLY A 279 13.71 12.16 -40.96
CA GLY A 279 13.56 11.05 -41.88
C GLY A 279 13.11 9.74 -41.22
N LEU A 280 13.11 8.66 -41.99
CA LEU A 280 12.72 7.33 -41.51
C LEU A 280 13.93 6.61 -40.90
N SER A 281 13.78 6.10 -39.66
CA SER A 281 14.77 5.20 -39.04
C SER A 281 14.29 3.76 -39.14
N GLU A 282 15.10 2.89 -39.78
CA GLU A 282 14.72 1.52 -40.18
C GLU A 282 15.45 0.46 -39.35
N GLY A 283 15.68 0.73 -38.08
CA GLY A 283 16.37 -0.17 -37.14
C GLY A 283 16.99 0.60 -35.99
N MET A 284 17.77 -0.11 -35.20
CA MET A 284 18.49 0.47 -34.04
C MET A 284 19.89 -0.14 -33.95
N VAL A 285 20.92 0.71 -34.01
CA VAL A 285 22.29 0.31 -33.71
C VAL A 285 22.45 0.16 -32.22
N LEU A 286 23.00 -0.98 -31.78
CA LEU A 286 23.25 -1.26 -30.38
C LEU A 286 24.49 -0.52 -29.87
N ALA A 287 24.33 0.13 -28.73
CA ALA A 287 25.40 0.79 -28.00
C ALA A 287 25.24 0.55 -26.49
N SER A 288 26.34 0.43 -25.81
CA SER A 288 26.40 0.43 -24.34
C SER A 288 26.63 1.86 -23.84
N SER A 289 26.04 2.25 -22.71
CA SER A 289 26.29 3.54 -22.08
C SER A 289 26.57 3.37 -20.59
N ASN A 290 27.54 4.13 -20.09
CA ASN A 290 27.83 4.26 -18.67
C ASN A 290 28.20 5.72 -18.35
N ASP A 291 28.62 6.00 -17.11
CA ASP A 291 29.02 7.33 -16.66
C ASP A 291 30.21 7.92 -17.45
N ASN A 292 31.00 7.08 -18.12
CA ASN A 292 32.19 7.47 -18.89
C ASN A 292 31.89 7.71 -20.38
N GLY A 293 30.72 7.31 -20.90
CA GLY A 293 30.37 7.56 -22.29
C GLY A 293 29.46 6.52 -22.95
N ILE A 294 29.32 6.64 -24.27
CA ILE A 294 28.53 5.74 -25.13
C ILE A 294 29.50 4.97 -26.03
N TYR A 295 29.34 3.64 -26.09
CA TYR A 295 30.20 2.74 -26.84
C TYR A 295 29.37 1.87 -27.78
N ILE A 296 29.59 1.98 -29.09
CA ILE A 296 28.93 1.13 -30.08
C ILE A 296 29.48 -0.29 -29.95
N ILE A 297 28.57 -1.27 -30.02
CA ILE A 297 28.93 -2.68 -30.10
C ILE A 297 29.35 -2.98 -31.55
N SER A 298 30.65 -3.27 -31.76
CA SER A 298 31.25 -3.47 -33.07
C SER A 298 32.23 -4.67 -33.04
#